data_b90b29acb5b4eeef84de986044480b0e
#
_entry.id   b90b29acb5b4eeef84de986044480b0e
#
_cell.length_a   1.000
_cell.length_b   1.000
_cell.length_c   1.000
_cell.angle_alpha   90.00
_cell.angle_beta   90.00
_cell.angle_gamma   90.00
#
_symmetry.space_group_name_H-M   'P 1'
#
loop_
_entity.id
_entity.type
_entity.pdbx_description
1 polymer ?
#
loop_
_entity_poly.entity_id
_entity_poly.type
_entity_poly.pdbx_seq_one_letter_code
_entity_poly.pdbx_strand_id
1 'polypeptide(L)'
;LSTHNINGFYIPLDIKPQDLTKSIESLVMLGFRGVNVTIPHKVSVLSIADTATDRASMIGAANTLYFNKDGKVTADNTDGYGFKQNIKSVDPMWNAKVGPAVVFGAGGAAKAVIHSLLSEGVPLVRILNRTRIKAEMIAENLGNRVEVIDWYAIKEALNGATTIINTTSLGMLGQPTFEPDLSNASSDARVIDLVYNPIETDFLKIAKKCGLKTIDGIGMLFFQAEPGFKNWFNAAPVVDEKLRALFLNE
;
A
#
# COMPACT_ATOMS: atom_id res chain seq x y z
N LEU A 1 -11.62 -13.71 -12.60
CA LEU A 1 -11.46 -15.12 -12.99
C LEU A 1 -12.17 -15.43 -14.30
N SER A 2 -13.43 -15.04 -14.44
CA SER A 2 -14.27 -15.31 -15.65
C SER A 2 -13.65 -14.78 -16.96
N THR A 3 -13.10 -13.56 -16.95
CA THR A 3 -12.42 -12.95 -18.11
C THR A 3 -11.21 -13.76 -18.62
N HIS A 4 -10.62 -14.58 -17.76
CA HIS A 4 -9.48 -15.46 -18.09
C HIS A 4 -9.89 -16.94 -18.24
N ASN A 5 -11.21 -17.25 -18.25
CA ASN A 5 -11.72 -18.62 -18.25
C ASN A 5 -11.14 -19.51 -17.14
N ILE A 6 -10.84 -18.92 -15.99
CA ILE A 6 -10.33 -19.63 -14.83
C ILE A 6 -11.51 -20.16 -14.03
N ASN A 7 -11.59 -21.51 -13.92
CA ASN A 7 -12.55 -22.17 -13.05
C ASN A 7 -12.03 -22.13 -11.61
N GLY A 8 -12.55 -21.21 -10.83
CA GLY A 8 -12.10 -21.00 -9.44
C GLY A 8 -12.92 -19.95 -8.72
N PHE A 9 -12.65 -19.78 -7.43
CA PHE A 9 -13.33 -18.84 -6.56
C PHE A 9 -12.32 -17.94 -5.84
N TYR A 10 -12.70 -16.69 -5.63
CA TYR A 10 -12.04 -15.79 -4.72
C TYR A 10 -13.06 -15.42 -3.65
N ILE A 11 -12.77 -15.77 -2.41
CA ILE A 11 -13.72 -15.65 -1.30
C ILE A 11 -13.11 -14.85 -0.15
N PRO A 12 -13.87 -13.98 0.53
CA PRO A 12 -13.44 -13.30 1.73
C PRO A 12 -13.45 -14.27 2.92
N LEU A 13 -12.42 -14.18 3.77
CA LEU A 13 -12.29 -14.98 4.99
C LEU A 13 -12.03 -14.03 6.16
N ASP A 14 -12.94 -14.01 7.13
CA ASP A 14 -12.75 -13.29 8.40
C ASP A 14 -12.05 -14.21 9.41
N ILE A 15 -10.75 -13.97 9.61
CA ILE A 15 -9.89 -14.78 10.48
C ILE A 15 -9.48 -13.96 11.69
N LYS A 16 -9.71 -14.46 12.89
CA LYS A 16 -9.26 -13.81 14.13
C LYS A 16 -7.75 -14.00 14.30
N PRO A 17 -7.04 -13.05 14.93
CA PRO A 17 -5.58 -13.13 15.11
C PRO A 17 -5.10 -14.43 15.77
N GLN A 18 -5.81 -14.93 16.76
CA GLN A 18 -5.45 -16.19 17.47
C GLN A 18 -5.60 -17.43 16.59
N ASP A 19 -6.40 -17.37 15.53
CA ASP A 19 -6.70 -18.52 14.66
C ASP A 19 -5.85 -18.49 13.37
N LEU A 20 -5.02 -17.47 13.16
CA LEU A 20 -4.34 -17.21 11.89
C LEU A 20 -3.49 -18.41 11.43
N THR A 21 -2.62 -18.95 12.29
CA THR A 21 -1.73 -20.07 11.94
C THR A 21 -2.53 -21.29 11.50
N LYS A 22 -3.51 -21.73 12.30
CA LYS A 22 -4.35 -22.88 11.98
C LYS A 22 -5.15 -22.67 10.70
N SER A 23 -5.61 -21.43 10.47
CA SER A 23 -6.35 -21.11 9.25
C SER A 23 -5.47 -21.22 8.01
N ILE A 24 -4.23 -20.72 8.04
CA ILE A 24 -3.30 -20.85 6.92
C ILE A 24 -2.99 -22.31 6.64
N GLU A 25 -2.67 -23.11 7.65
CA GLU A 25 -2.44 -24.57 7.53
C GLU A 25 -3.65 -25.27 6.89
N SER A 26 -4.86 -24.94 7.37
CA SER A 26 -6.09 -25.51 6.83
C SER A 26 -6.34 -25.15 5.36
N LEU A 27 -6.07 -23.91 4.97
CA LEU A 27 -6.21 -23.44 3.58
C LEU A 27 -5.24 -24.18 2.64
N VAL A 28 -4.01 -24.43 3.10
CA VAL A 28 -3.04 -25.26 2.35
C VAL A 28 -3.58 -26.67 2.16
N MET A 29 -4.08 -27.32 3.23
CA MET A 29 -4.65 -28.68 3.18
C MET A 29 -5.89 -28.77 2.28
N LEU A 30 -6.71 -27.71 2.23
CA LEU A 30 -7.89 -27.61 1.38
C LEU A 30 -7.58 -27.32 -0.10
N GLY A 31 -6.31 -27.15 -0.46
CA GLY A 31 -5.88 -26.96 -1.83
C GLY A 31 -6.06 -25.55 -2.37
N PHE A 32 -6.16 -24.54 -1.50
CA PHE A 32 -6.09 -23.15 -1.94
C PHE A 32 -4.76 -22.88 -2.66
N ARG A 33 -4.78 -21.94 -3.62
CA ARG A 33 -3.57 -21.52 -4.33
C ARG A 33 -2.78 -20.47 -3.55
N GLY A 34 -3.45 -19.73 -2.68
CA GLY A 34 -2.90 -18.69 -1.85
C GLY A 34 -3.96 -17.74 -1.34
N VAL A 35 -3.54 -16.67 -0.70
CA VAL A 35 -4.44 -15.67 -0.13
C VAL A 35 -3.84 -14.26 -0.23
N ASN A 36 -4.69 -13.24 -0.36
CA ASN A 36 -4.33 -11.89 0.02
C ASN A 36 -4.54 -11.71 1.53
N VAL A 37 -3.63 -10.97 2.15
CA VAL A 37 -3.64 -10.70 3.59
C VAL A 37 -3.77 -9.21 3.83
N THR A 38 -4.69 -8.84 4.72
CA THR A 38 -4.90 -7.44 5.11
C THR A 38 -4.78 -7.26 6.63
N ILE A 39 -5.14 -6.07 7.12
CA ILE A 39 -5.19 -5.75 8.55
C ILE A 39 -6.11 -6.75 9.29
N PRO A 40 -5.70 -7.27 10.46
CA PRO A 40 -4.48 -6.93 11.22
C PRO A 40 -3.27 -7.85 10.95
N HIS A 41 -3.29 -8.72 9.96
CA HIS A 41 -2.46 -9.92 9.84
C HIS A 41 -1.14 -9.72 9.08
N LYS A 42 -0.94 -8.61 8.36
CA LYS A 42 0.21 -8.41 7.45
C LYS A 42 1.60 -8.62 8.09
N VAL A 43 1.76 -8.30 9.36
CA VAL A 43 3.02 -8.51 10.09
C VAL A 43 3.11 -9.95 10.58
N SER A 44 2.06 -10.44 11.24
CA SER A 44 2.06 -11.77 11.86
C SER A 44 2.19 -12.91 10.85
N VAL A 45 1.64 -12.75 9.64
CA VAL A 45 1.68 -13.80 8.63
C VAL A 45 3.10 -14.06 8.10
N LEU A 46 4.00 -13.08 8.21
CA LEU A 46 5.38 -13.23 7.77
C LEU A 46 6.13 -14.28 8.62
N SER A 47 5.82 -14.37 9.91
CA SER A 47 6.43 -15.37 10.80
C SER A 47 5.82 -16.77 10.68
N ILE A 48 4.69 -16.91 9.97
CA ILE A 48 4.01 -18.19 9.74
C ILE A 48 4.50 -18.86 8.43
N ALA A 49 4.92 -18.03 7.46
CA ALA A 49 5.38 -18.51 6.17
C ALA A 49 6.72 -19.25 6.28
N ASP A 50 6.89 -20.32 5.50
CA ASP A 50 8.14 -21.09 5.41
C ASP A 50 9.26 -20.27 4.75
N THR A 51 8.90 -19.42 3.80
CA THR A 51 9.83 -18.53 3.08
C THR A 51 9.19 -17.18 2.84
N ALA A 52 10.02 -16.16 2.64
CA ALA A 52 9.58 -14.83 2.29
C ALA A 52 10.41 -14.28 1.13
N THR A 53 9.79 -13.48 0.27
CA THR A 53 10.54 -12.71 -0.72
C THR A 53 11.41 -11.65 -0.05
N ASP A 54 12.50 -11.22 -0.71
CA ASP A 54 13.39 -10.19 -0.18
C ASP A 54 12.62 -8.92 0.18
N ARG A 55 11.67 -8.50 -0.68
CA ARG A 55 10.85 -7.32 -0.40
C ARG A 55 9.93 -7.49 0.81
N ALA A 56 9.31 -8.66 0.99
CA ALA A 56 8.48 -8.91 2.17
C ALA A 56 9.32 -8.90 3.46
N SER A 57 10.52 -9.47 3.42
CA SER A 57 11.49 -9.49 4.52
C SER A 57 11.96 -8.08 4.87
N MET A 58 12.35 -7.27 3.87
CA MET A 58 12.79 -5.88 4.07
C MET A 58 11.68 -4.99 4.63
N ILE A 59 10.44 -5.17 4.15
CA ILE A 59 9.27 -4.42 4.62
C ILE A 59 8.86 -4.86 6.02
N GLY A 60 9.14 -6.12 6.40
CA GLY A 60 8.67 -6.72 7.65
C GLY A 60 7.16 -6.92 7.69
N ALA A 61 6.53 -7.14 6.54
CA ALA A 61 5.10 -7.41 6.40
C ALA A 61 4.79 -8.09 5.05
N ALA A 62 3.76 -8.92 5.00
CA ALA A 62 3.27 -9.55 3.77
C ALA A 62 1.79 -9.27 3.57
N ASN A 63 1.38 -9.10 2.31
CA ASN A 63 -0.03 -8.97 1.91
C ASN A 63 -0.49 -10.08 0.97
N THR A 64 0.40 -10.98 0.58
CA THR A 64 0.12 -12.07 -0.36
C THR A 64 0.86 -13.32 0.07
N LEU A 65 0.17 -14.47 0.09
CA LEU A 65 0.78 -15.77 0.30
C LEU A 65 0.57 -16.64 -0.93
N TYR A 66 1.62 -17.36 -1.28
CA TYR A 66 1.59 -18.42 -2.31
C TYR A 66 1.69 -19.77 -1.61
N PHE A 67 0.80 -20.68 -1.96
CA PHE A 67 0.83 -22.04 -1.47
C PHE A 67 1.41 -22.96 -2.54
N ASN A 68 2.58 -23.50 -2.26
CA ASN A 68 3.31 -24.36 -3.19
C ASN A 68 2.71 -25.78 -3.23
N LYS A 69 3.04 -26.53 -4.27
CA LYS A 69 2.55 -27.92 -4.43
C LYS A 69 3.04 -28.88 -3.33
N ASP A 70 4.17 -28.57 -2.70
CA ASP A 70 4.75 -29.30 -1.57
C ASP A 70 4.18 -28.88 -0.20
N GLY A 71 3.16 -28.01 -0.21
CA GLY A 71 2.49 -27.53 1.00
C GLY A 71 3.20 -26.36 1.67
N LYS A 72 4.32 -25.88 1.14
CA LYS A 72 5.03 -24.72 1.70
C LYS A 72 4.36 -23.41 1.37
N VAL A 73 4.46 -22.48 2.30
CA VAL A 73 3.92 -21.13 2.23
C VAL A 73 5.03 -20.12 1.95
N THR A 74 4.90 -19.36 0.88
CA THR A 74 5.80 -18.25 0.56
C THR A 74 5.07 -16.93 0.77
N ALA A 75 5.61 -16.05 1.62
CA ALA A 75 5.08 -14.72 1.87
C ALA A 75 5.67 -13.69 0.91
N ASP A 76 4.82 -12.78 0.44
CA ASP A 76 5.22 -11.67 -0.44
C ASP A 76 4.53 -10.37 -0.05
N ASN A 77 5.13 -9.24 -0.46
CA ASN A 77 4.52 -7.93 -0.30
C ASN A 77 4.43 -7.22 -1.65
N THR A 78 3.21 -7.09 -2.14
CA THR A 78 2.89 -6.47 -3.43
C THR A 78 2.34 -5.05 -3.30
N ASP A 79 2.17 -4.52 -2.08
CA ASP A 79 1.64 -3.17 -1.85
C ASP A 79 2.51 -2.09 -2.52
N GLY A 80 3.85 -2.20 -2.39
CA GLY A 80 4.77 -1.25 -3.01
C GLY A 80 4.73 -1.28 -4.54
N TYR A 81 4.53 -2.45 -5.14
CA TYR A 81 4.30 -2.58 -6.58
C TYR A 81 3.00 -1.87 -6.97
N GLY A 82 1.90 -2.16 -6.27
CA GLY A 82 0.60 -1.52 -6.53
C GLY A 82 0.66 0.00 -6.42
N PHE A 83 1.31 0.51 -5.38
CA PHE A 83 1.52 1.95 -5.18
C PHE A 83 2.25 2.60 -6.37
N LYS A 84 3.38 2.03 -6.78
CA LYS A 84 4.16 2.53 -7.90
C LYS A 84 3.39 2.51 -9.22
N GLN A 85 2.71 1.40 -9.52
CA GLN A 85 1.92 1.27 -10.74
C GLN A 85 0.75 2.25 -10.76
N ASN A 86 0.08 2.48 -9.62
CA ASN A 86 -0.97 3.47 -9.50
C ASN A 86 -0.49 4.88 -9.87
N ILE A 87 0.65 5.31 -9.33
CA ILE A 87 1.22 6.62 -9.68
C ILE A 87 1.52 6.69 -11.17
N LYS A 88 2.22 5.69 -11.72
CA LYS A 88 2.64 5.67 -13.13
C LYS A 88 1.49 5.59 -14.11
N SER A 89 0.37 4.97 -13.73
CA SER A 89 -0.84 4.92 -14.57
C SER A 89 -1.53 6.29 -14.71
N VAL A 90 -1.48 7.12 -13.66
CA VAL A 90 -2.10 8.45 -13.62
C VAL A 90 -1.12 9.54 -14.08
N ASP A 91 0.13 9.45 -13.67
CA ASP A 91 1.20 10.39 -14.05
C ASP A 91 2.47 9.63 -14.51
N PRO A 92 2.53 9.23 -15.79
CA PRO A 92 3.70 8.54 -16.34
C PRO A 92 5.00 9.35 -16.26
N MET A 93 4.90 10.67 -16.10
CA MET A 93 6.06 11.58 -15.96
C MET A 93 6.52 11.74 -14.52
N TRP A 94 5.86 11.10 -13.55
CA TRP A 94 6.30 11.15 -12.17
C TRP A 94 7.74 10.67 -12.01
N ASN A 95 8.55 11.49 -11.36
CA ASN A 95 9.95 11.20 -11.08
C ASN A 95 10.21 11.32 -9.57
N ALA A 96 10.44 10.20 -8.94
CA ALA A 96 10.68 10.11 -7.50
C ALA A 96 11.93 10.88 -7.02
N LYS A 97 12.90 11.13 -7.91
CA LYS A 97 14.19 11.72 -7.58
C LYS A 97 14.18 13.25 -7.47
N VAL A 98 13.06 13.89 -7.84
CA VAL A 98 12.98 15.36 -7.94
C VAL A 98 12.98 16.05 -6.58
N GLY A 99 12.45 15.40 -5.54
CA GLY A 99 12.39 16.02 -4.20
C GLY A 99 11.94 15.04 -3.12
N PRO A 100 11.80 15.52 -1.88
CA PRO A 100 11.40 14.69 -0.76
C PRO A 100 9.96 14.21 -0.90
N ALA A 101 9.70 13.05 -0.28
CA ALA A 101 8.35 12.54 -0.09
C ALA A 101 7.91 12.70 1.38
N VAL A 102 6.62 12.93 1.60
CA VAL A 102 5.99 12.98 2.91
C VAL A 102 4.99 11.83 3.03
N VAL A 103 5.11 11.02 4.07
CA VAL A 103 4.25 9.88 4.33
C VAL A 103 3.55 10.05 5.67
N PHE A 104 2.24 10.15 5.66
CA PHE A 104 1.41 10.12 6.85
C PHE A 104 1.05 8.68 7.19
N GLY A 105 1.46 8.22 8.39
CA GLY A 105 1.21 6.88 8.88
C GLY A 105 2.49 6.04 9.02
N ALA A 106 2.41 5.02 9.89
CA ALA A 106 3.51 4.08 10.18
C ALA A 106 2.99 2.63 10.31
N GLY A 107 1.97 2.27 9.53
CA GLY A 107 1.42 0.92 9.45
C GLY A 107 2.11 0.05 8.38
N GLY A 108 1.55 -1.13 8.12
CA GLY A 108 2.08 -2.04 7.09
C GLY A 108 2.10 -1.44 5.68
N ALA A 109 1.07 -0.65 5.32
CA ALA A 109 1.04 0.06 4.04
C ALA A 109 2.15 1.13 3.96
N ALA A 110 2.37 1.91 5.04
CA ALA A 110 3.44 2.90 5.10
C ALA A 110 4.81 2.28 4.84
N LYS A 111 5.12 1.14 5.47
CA LYS A 111 6.38 0.42 5.27
C LYS A 111 6.60 0.07 3.79
N ALA A 112 5.58 -0.48 3.12
CA ALA A 112 5.64 -0.86 1.72
C ALA A 112 5.81 0.35 0.79
N VAL A 113 5.07 1.44 1.07
CA VAL A 113 5.16 2.71 0.33
C VAL A 113 6.55 3.33 0.48
N ILE A 114 7.06 3.44 1.70
CA ILE A 114 8.39 4.01 1.97
C ILE A 114 9.48 3.18 1.28
N HIS A 115 9.42 1.85 1.41
CA HIS A 115 10.34 0.96 0.70
C HIS A 115 10.30 1.19 -0.82
N SER A 116 9.10 1.31 -1.40
CA SER A 116 8.91 1.59 -2.83
C SER A 116 9.50 2.94 -3.23
N LEU A 117 9.25 4.01 -2.46
CA LEU A 117 9.80 5.36 -2.70
C LEU A 117 11.34 5.36 -2.67
N LEU A 118 11.93 4.70 -1.68
CA LEU A 118 13.39 4.59 -1.56
C LEU A 118 14.00 3.81 -2.73
N SER A 119 13.32 2.76 -3.21
CA SER A 119 13.74 1.95 -4.36
C SER A 119 13.64 2.73 -5.67
N GLU A 120 12.67 3.64 -5.82
CA GLU A 120 12.55 4.55 -6.98
C GLU A 120 13.53 5.75 -6.88
N GLY A 121 14.27 5.88 -5.78
CA GLY A 121 15.34 6.86 -5.64
C GLY A 121 14.91 8.19 -5.03
N VAL A 122 13.81 8.24 -4.29
CA VAL A 122 13.44 9.42 -3.48
C VAL A 122 14.61 9.80 -2.59
N PRO A 123 15.05 11.09 -2.60
CA PRO A 123 16.21 11.51 -1.84
C PRO A 123 16.00 11.49 -0.34
N LEU A 124 14.79 11.79 0.11
CA LEU A 124 14.41 11.84 1.52
C LEU A 124 12.92 11.51 1.69
N VAL A 125 12.58 10.66 2.63
CA VAL A 125 11.21 10.40 3.07
C VAL A 125 11.02 10.97 4.47
N ARG A 126 10.08 11.88 4.62
CA ARG A 126 9.64 12.41 5.91
C ARG A 126 8.38 11.66 6.35
N ILE A 127 8.46 10.99 7.48
CA ILE A 127 7.35 10.19 8.01
C ILE A 127 6.73 10.88 9.23
N LEU A 128 5.41 11.01 9.21
CA LEU A 128 4.63 11.54 10.32
C LEU A 128 3.66 10.48 10.81
N ASN A 129 3.67 10.22 12.12
CA ASN A 129 2.71 9.29 12.71
C ASN A 129 2.32 9.74 14.12
N ARG A 130 1.03 9.66 14.46
CA ARG A 130 0.52 10.03 15.79
C ARG A 130 1.28 9.33 16.92
N THR A 131 1.61 8.06 16.73
CA THR A 131 2.48 7.31 17.65
C THR A 131 3.91 7.33 17.12
N ARG A 132 4.72 8.31 17.57
CA ARG A 132 6.04 8.61 17.06
C ARG A 132 6.97 7.39 17.04
N ILE A 133 6.97 6.57 18.09
CA ILE A 133 7.82 5.37 18.17
C ILE A 133 7.65 4.41 16.99
N LYS A 134 6.45 4.29 16.42
CA LYS A 134 6.22 3.46 15.23
C LYS A 134 6.92 4.00 13.98
N ALA A 135 7.02 5.31 13.84
CA ALA A 135 7.75 5.95 12.76
C ALA A 135 9.26 5.79 12.94
N GLU A 136 9.76 5.93 14.18
CA GLU A 136 11.17 5.74 14.53
C GLU A 136 11.63 4.31 14.22
N MET A 137 10.85 3.30 14.56
CA MET A 137 11.14 1.91 14.20
C MET A 137 11.25 1.68 12.68
N ILE A 138 10.47 2.41 11.87
CA ILE A 138 10.57 2.34 10.41
C ILE A 138 11.85 3.01 9.94
N ALA A 139 12.17 4.19 10.48
CA ALA A 139 13.37 4.95 10.12
C ALA A 139 14.66 4.17 10.46
N GLU A 140 14.72 3.56 11.62
CA GLU A 140 15.85 2.70 12.03
C GLU A 140 16.10 1.55 11.06
N ASN A 141 15.03 0.91 10.58
CA ASN A 141 15.13 -0.22 9.67
C ASN A 141 15.45 0.17 8.22
N LEU A 142 15.02 1.36 7.76
CA LEU A 142 15.15 1.78 6.35
C LEU A 142 16.29 2.79 6.11
N GLY A 143 16.97 3.21 7.17
CA GLY A 143 18.22 3.97 7.11
C GLY A 143 18.05 5.49 6.99
N ASN A 144 19.17 6.17 6.74
CA ASN A 144 19.33 7.63 6.85
C ASN A 144 18.54 8.49 5.86
N ARG A 145 17.86 7.87 4.89
CA ARG A 145 16.95 8.58 3.98
C ARG A 145 15.52 8.64 4.50
N VAL A 146 15.27 8.23 5.75
CA VAL A 146 13.95 8.32 6.41
C VAL A 146 14.09 9.20 7.65
N GLU A 147 13.37 10.29 7.69
CA GLU A 147 13.34 11.27 8.78
C GLU A 147 11.96 11.25 9.46
N VAL A 148 11.95 11.22 10.78
CA VAL A 148 10.70 11.28 11.55
C VAL A 148 10.40 12.71 11.96
N ILE A 149 9.30 13.24 11.44
CA ILE A 149 8.80 14.58 11.76
C ILE A 149 7.63 14.45 12.74
N ASP A 150 7.51 15.41 13.65
CA ASP A 150 6.40 15.46 14.59
C ASP A 150 5.05 15.59 13.86
N TRP A 151 4.02 14.92 14.38
CA TRP A 151 2.68 14.94 13.77
C TRP A 151 2.11 16.36 13.63
N TYR A 152 2.48 17.27 14.53
CA TYR A 152 2.00 18.65 14.50
C TYR A 152 2.86 19.59 13.65
N ALA A 153 3.99 19.13 13.13
CA ALA A 153 4.90 19.90 12.29
C ALA A 153 4.67 19.63 10.77
N ILE A 154 3.40 19.49 10.36
CA ILE A 154 3.03 19.16 8.97
C ILE A 154 3.59 20.17 7.97
N LYS A 155 3.51 21.47 8.27
CA LYS A 155 4.04 22.54 7.38
C LYS A 155 5.54 22.38 7.13
N GLU A 156 6.29 22.04 8.16
CA GLU A 156 7.73 21.76 8.07
C GLU A 156 7.99 20.55 7.20
N ALA A 157 7.26 19.46 7.46
CA ALA A 157 7.37 18.22 6.68
C ALA A 157 7.09 18.43 5.18
N LEU A 158 6.16 19.31 4.84
CA LEU A 158 5.73 19.57 3.47
C LEU A 158 6.67 20.49 2.70
N ASN A 159 7.62 21.17 3.37
CA ASN A 159 8.51 22.11 2.70
C ASN A 159 9.32 21.44 1.57
N GLY A 160 9.05 21.88 0.34
CA GLY A 160 9.66 21.34 -0.88
C GLY A 160 9.26 19.90 -1.22
N ALA A 161 8.26 19.32 -0.55
CA ALA A 161 7.80 17.97 -0.85
C ALA A 161 7.16 17.88 -2.24
N THR A 162 7.57 16.87 -3.01
CA THR A 162 7.08 16.61 -4.37
C THR A 162 6.14 15.41 -4.46
N THR A 163 6.07 14.60 -3.40
CA THR A 163 5.17 13.46 -3.30
C THR A 163 4.64 13.38 -1.86
N ILE A 164 3.33 13.43 -1.69
CA ILE A 164 2.66 13.52 -0.38
C ILE A 164 1.64 12.40 -0.30
N ILE A 165 1.77 11.51 0.68
CA ILE A 165 1.00 10.27 0.71
C ILE A 165 0.30 10.10 2.06
N ASN A 166 -1.02 9.89 2.04
CA ASN A 166 -1.78 9.39 3.19
C ASN A 166 -1.81 7.86 3.15
N THR A 167 -1.18 7.23 4.14
CA THR A 167 -1.21 5.78 4.36
C THR A 167 -1.98 5.40 5.62
N THR A 168 -2.65 6.36 6.24
CA THR A 168 -3.51 6.14 7.42
C THR A 168 -4.92 5.78 7.00
N SER A 169 -5.77 5.46 7.98
CA SER A 169 -7.21 5.33 7.77
C SER A 169 -7.98 6.64 7.89
N LEU A 170 -7.30 7.77 8.13
CA LEU A 170 -7.96 9.07 8.21
C LEU A 170 -8.57 9.44 6.85
N GLY A 171 -9.79 9.95 6.88
CA GLY A 171 -10.57 10.25 5.67
C GLY A 171 -11.35 9.07 5.09
N MET A 172 -11.16 7.84 5.60
CA MET A 172 -11.95 6.67 5.23
C MET A 172 -13.38 6.78 5.83
N LEU A 173 -14.36 6.19 5.17
CA LEU A 173 -15.73 6.15 5.66
C LEU A 173 -15.78 5.61 7.10
N GLY A 174 -16.40 6.39 8.02
CA GLY A 174 -16.47 6.06 9.44
C GLY A 174 -15.21 6.37 10.26
N GLN A 175 -14.20 6.99 9.66
CA GLN A 175 -13.01 7.48 10.34
C GLN A 175 -12.99 9.02 10.39
N PRO A 176 -12.19 9.64 11.27
CA PRO A 176 -12.02 11.10 11.27
C PRO A 176 -11.50 11.63 9.92
N THR A 177 -11.89 12.85 9.59
CA THR A 177 -11.41 13.56 8.40
C THR A 177 -9.89 13.80 8.46
N PHE A 178 -9.28 14.02 7.29
CA PHE A 178 -7.88 14.38 7.18
C PHE A 178 -7.73 15.59 6.27
N GLU A 179 -7.47 16.73 6.89
CA GLU A 179 -7.49 18.05 6.26
C GLU A 179 -6.19 18.83 6.58
N PRO A 180 -5.01 18.33 6.19
CA PRO A 180 -3.76 19.03 6.45
C PRO A 180 -3.64 20.30 5.60
N ASP A 181 -2.98 21.32 6.16
CA ASP A 181 -2.61 22.53 5.40
C ASP A 181 -1.47 22.21 4.42
N LEU A 182 -1.78 22.17 3.13
CA LEU A 182 -0.83 21.84 2.05
C LEU A 182 -0.11 23.06 1.47
N SER A 183 -0.23 24.24 2.05
CA SER A 183 0.31 25.51 1.52
C SER A 183 1.84 25.52 1.32
N ASN A 184 2.58 24.69 2.06
CA ASN A 184 4.03 24.57 1.97
C ASN A 184 4.51 23.47 0.99
N ALA A 185 3.59 22.74 0.38
CA ALA A 185 3.96 21.75 -0.63
C ALA A 185 4.51 22.41 -1.90
N SER A 186 5.35 21.69 -2.65
CA SER A 186 5.75 22.13 -3.98
C SER A 186 4.51 22.28 -4.88
N SER A 187 4.47 23.31 -5.73
CA SER A 187 3.41 23.48 -6.73
C SER A 187 3.27 22.27 -7.69
N ASP A 188 4.35 21.51 -7.86
CA ASP A 188 4.39 20.31 -8.68
C ASP A 188 4.18 19.03 -7.88
N ALA A 189 3.73 19.12 -6.61
CA ALA A 189 3.55 17.96 -5.78
C ALA A 189 2.40 17.05 -6.28
N ARG A 190 2.60 15.75 -6.10
CA ARG A 190 1.55 14.72 -6.25
C ARG A 190 1.04 14.35 -4.88
N VAL A 191 -0.25 14.42 -4.71
CA VAL A 191 -0.95 14.05 -3.46
C VAL A 191 -1.68 12.74 -3.69
N ILE A 192 -1.29 11.73 -2.93
CA ILE A 192 -1.79 10.37 -3.07
C ILE A 192 -2.51 9.98 -1.79
N ASP A 193 -3.73 9.48 -1.90
CA ASP A 193 -4.43 8.89 -0.77
C ASP A 193 -4.60 7.39 -0.99
N LEU A 194 -4.17 6.57 -0.04
CA LEU A 194 -4.41 5.12 -0.11
C LEU A 194 -5.83 4.74 0.31
N VAL A 195 -6.58 5.66 0.90
CA VAL A 195 -8.01 5.50 1.12
C VAL A 195 -8.72 5.51 -0.24
N TYR A 196 -9.62 4.56 -0.45
CA TYR A 196 -10.42 4.41 -1.66
C TYR A 196 -11.94 4.39 -1.41
N ASN A 197 -12.35 4.50 -0.17
CA ASN A 197 -13.76 4.68 0.23
C ASN A 197 -13.88 5.76 1.32
N PRO A 198 -14.33 6.96 0.99
CA PRO A 198 -14.73 7.43 -0.35
C PRO A 198 -13.54 7.53 -1.30
N ILE A 199 -13.82 7.54 -2.61
CA ILE A 199 -12.79 7.68 -3.65
C ILE A 199 -12.14 9.06 -3.59
N GLU A 200 -12.94 10.10 -3.43
CA GLU A 200 -12.49 11.46 -3.25
C GLU A 200 -12.59 11.86 -1.78
N THR A 201 -11.50 11.66 -1.05
CA THR A 201 -11.36 12.07 0.35
C THR A 201 -11.22 13.59 0.49
N ASP A 202 -11.44 14.12 1.70
CA ASP A 202 -11.25 15.55 1.96
C ASP A 202 -9.78 15.97 1.74
N PHE A 203 -8.82 15.09 2.00
CA PHE A 203 -7.42 15.29 1.68
C PHE A 203 -7.19 15.54 0.18
N LEU A 204 -7.78 14.74 -0.70
CA LEU A 204 -7.68 14.93 -2.15
C LEU A 204 -8.43 16.19 -2.62
N LYS A 205 -9.59 16.51 -2.01
CA LYS A 205 -10.32 17.74 -2.32
C LYS A 205 -9.50 19.00 -2.00
N ILE A 206 -8.82 19.00 -0.83
CA ILE A 206 -7.94 20.11 -0.44
C ILE A 206 -6.76 20.24 -1.43
N ALA A 207 -6.14 19.11 -1.78
CA ALA A 207 -5.06 19.10 -2.75
C ALA A 207 -5.48 19.69 -4.10
N LYS A 208 -6.66 19.33 -4.61
CA LYS A 208 -7.23 19.91 -5.84
C LYS A 208 -7.47 21.41 -5.72
N LYS A 209 -7.99 21.88 -4.57
CA LYS A 209 -8.17 23.33 -4.32
C LYS A 209 -6.84 24.09 -4.31
N CYS A 210 -5.76 23.45 -3.90
CA CYS A 210 -4.39 23.98 -3.97
C CYS A 210 -3.76 23.86 -5.38
N GLY A 211 -4.47 23.34 -6.38
CA GLY A 211 -3.95 23.12 -7.74
C GLY A 211 -2.97 21.96 -7.88
N LEU A 212 -2.89 21.08 -6.88
CA LEU A 212 -1.98 19.95 -6.88
C LEU A 212 -2.56 18.74 -7.64
N LYS A 213 -1.70 17.93 -8.23
CA LYS A 213 -2.10 16.67 -8.87
C LYS A 213 -2.51 15.65 -7.81
N THR A 214 -3.64 14.98 -8.02
CA THR A 214 -4.18 13.99 -7.06
C THR A 214 -4.26 12.60 -7.66
N ILE A 215 -4.02 11.60 -6.81
CA ILE A 215 -4.08 10.17 -7.16
C ILE A 215 -4.83 9.46 -6.05
N ASP A 216 -5.91 8.76 -6.38
CA ASP A 216 -6.71 7.99 -5.43
C ASP A 216 -6.14 6.60 -5.15
N GLY A 217 -6.70 5.92 -4.15
CA GLY A 217 -6.22 4.62 -3.68
C GLY A 217 -6.68 3.41 -4.50
N ILE A 218 -7.69 3.56 -5.39
CA ILE A 218 -8.28 2.43 -6.10
C ILE A 218 -7.26 1.74 -7.00
N GLY A 219 -6.48 2.51 -7.75
CA GLY A 219 -5.48 1.90 -8.63
C GLY A 219 -4.48 1.05 -7.85
N MET A 220 -4.05 1.49 -6.67
CA MET A 220 -3.17 0.66 -5.83
C MET A 220 -3.85 -0.66 -5.42
N LEU A 221 -5.15 -0.62 -5.08
CA LEU A 221 -5.92 -1.82 -4.74
C LEU A 221 -5.92 -2.84 -5.89
N PHE A 222 -6.05 -2.38 -7.13
CA PHE A 222 -6.06 -3.26 -8.30
C PHE A 222 -4.66 -3.75 -8.65
N PHE A 223 -3.71 -2.85 -8.81
CA PHE A 223 -2.36 -3.21 -9.22
C PHE A 223 -1.65 -4.12 -8.21
N GLN A 224 -1.89 -3.98 -6.89
CA GLN A 224 -1.27 -4.87 -5.92
C GLN A 224 -1.73 -6.33 -6.06
N ALA A 225 -2.89 -6.57 -6.67
CA ALA A 225 -3.39 -7.92 -6.89
C ALA A 225 -2.74 -8.63 -8.09
N GLU A 226 -2.16 -7.89 -9.06
CA GLU A 226 -1.57 -8.46 -10.27
C GLU A 226 -0.50 -9.52 -10.00
N PRO A 227 0.52 -9.29 -9.14
CA PRO A 227 1.56 -10.28 -8.92
C PRO A 227 1.02 -11.57 -8.29
N GLY A 228 0.08 -11.44 -7.35
CA GLY A 228 -0.61 -12.59 -6.73
C GLY A 228 -1.38 -13.40 -7.77
N PHE A 229 -2.23 -12.72 -8.54
CA PHE A 229 -3.02 -13.34 -9.60
C PHE A 229 -2.12 -14.09 -10.61
N LYS A 230 -1.06 -13.43 -11.07
CA LYS A 230 -0.10 -14.04 -12.00
C LYS A 230 0.55 -15.28 -11.43
N ASN A 231 0.92 -15.27 -10.16
CA ASN A 231 1.52 -16.42 -9.51
C ASN A 231 0.53 -17.58 -9.36
N TRP A 232 -0.69 -17.29 -8.86
CA TRP A 232 -1.69 -18.34 -8.60
C TRP A 232 -2.25 -18.98 -9.86
N PHE A 233 -2.40 -18.21 -10.95
CA PHE A 233 -3.14 -18.64 -12.13
C PHE A 233 -2.30 -18.66 -13.42
N ASN A 234 -1.03 -18.25 -13.35
CA ASN A 234 -0.15 -18.12 -14.52
C ASN A 234 -0.79 -17.28 -15.65
N ALA A 235 -1.56 -16.27 -15.28
CA ALA A 235 -2.24 -15.34 -16.17
C ALA A 235 -2.02 -13.90 -15.70
N ALA A 236 -1.82 -12.97 -16.61
CA ALA A 236 -1.68 -11.55 -16.26
C ALA A 236 -3.04 -10.87 -16.31
N PRO A 237 -3.59 -10.37 -15.20
CA PRO A 237 -4.83 -9.62 -15.23
C PRO A 237 -4.60 -8.27 -15.91
N VAL A 238 -5.67 -7.72 -16.49
CA VAL A 238 -5.65 -6.37 -17.07
C VAL A 238 -6.31 -5.42 -16.09
N VAL A 239 -5.53 -4.43 -15.63
CA VAL A 239 -6.05 -3.32 -14.83
C VAL A 239 -6.33 -2.16 -15.78
N ASP A 240 -7.59 -2.01 -16.15
CA ASP A 240 -8.06 -1.01 -17.12
C ASP A 240 -9.25 -0.20 -16.57
N GLU A 241 -9.69 0.77 -17.35
CA GLU A 241 -10.86 1.60 -17.03
C GLU A 241 -12.15 0.79 -16.89
N LYS A 242 -12.26 -0.38 -17.53
CA LYS A 242 -13.44 -1.26 -17.39
C LYS A 242 -13.50 -1.85 -16.00
N LEU A 243 -12.35 -2.35 -15.49
CA LEU A 243 -12.25 -2.86 -14.13
C LEU A 243 -12.58 -1.76 -13.12
N ARG A 244 -12.04 -0.55 -13.35
CA ARG A 244 -12.35 0.61 -12.52
C ARG A 244 -13.84 0.95 -12.52
N ALA A 245 -14.47 0.99 -13.68
CA ALA A 245 -15.89 1.28 -13.82
C ALA A 245 -16.79 0.23 -13.15
N LEU A 246 -16.43 -1.05 -13.20
CA LEU A 246 -17.15 -2.12 -12.50
C LEU A 246 -17.15 -1.88 -10.98
N PHE A 247 -16.00 -1.53 -10.42
CA PHE A 247 -15.88 -1.27 -8.97
C PHE A 247 -16.65 -0.02 -8.52
N LEU A 248 -16.77 0.98 -9.39
CA LEU A 248 -17.47 2.23 -9.08
C LEU A 248 -18.99 2.12 -9.15
N ASN A 249 -19.52 1.10 -9.83
CA ASN A 249 -20.96 0.89 -10.03
C ASN A 249 -21.55 -0.19 -9.09
N GLU A 250 -20.73 -0.78 -8.22
CA GLU A 250 -21.15 -1.65 -7.10
C GLU A 250 -21.39 -0.83 -5.81
#